data_1d7228a1a0427430458d1c3def373117
#
_entry.id   1d7228a1a0427430458d1c3def373117
#
_cell.length_a   1.000
_cell.length_b   1.000
_cell.length_c   1.000
_cell.angle_alpha   90.00
_cell.angle_beta   90.00
_cell.angle_gamma   90.00
#
_symmetry.space_group_name_H-M   'P 1'
#
loop_
_entity.id
_entity.type
_entity.pdbx_description
1 polymer ?
#
loop_
_entity_poly.entity_id
_entity_poly.type
_entity_poly.pdbx_seq_one_letter_code
_entity_poly.pdbx_strand_id
1 'polypeptide(L)'
;DQLTIGDTMAGAPNLPLTLGIVAAALLVRAACTRGAAAASYNASRTVKKTLRAAIYEKLLRLGGSYTQAVPTAEVLQLAGEGVEQLETYFGAYLPQFFYAMLAPLTLFIALAPVSLRAAVILMICVPLIPVSIVAVQKFAKKLLGKYWGQYAALGDSFLENLQGLTTLKIYQADEARHAAMNREAEHFRKVTMKVLTMQLNSIIVMDVIAYGGAALGIAVAAKEFAAGRVGLQGALCILLLSADFFLPMRALGSYFHVAMNGMAASDKIFKLLDLPEGDARTAEIGTDCAIACRDLHFGYAAEKETLHGLNLDFPQGSFTALVG
;
A
#
# COMPACT_ATOMS: atom_id res chain seq x y z
N ASP A 1 34.45 46.65 -12.29
CA ASP A 1 33.24 47.03 -11.53
C ASP A 1 33.34 46.39 -10.14
N GLN A 2 33.87 47.20 -9.20
CA GLN A 2 33.90 46.82 -7.80
C GLN A 2 32.46 46.83 -7.29
N LEU A 3 31.90 45.65 -7.02
CA LEU A 3 30.74 45.50 -6.16
C LEU A 3 31.10 46.07 -4.78
N THR A 4 30.72 47.31 -4.56
CA THR A 4 30.84 47.96 -3.23
C THR A 4 29.94 47.23 -2.28
N ILE A 5 30.57 46.44 -1.39
CA ILE A 5 29.92 45.70 -0.27
C ILE A 5 29.15 46.68 0.66
N GLY A 6 29.32 48.00 0.45
CA GLY A 6 28.68 49.05 1.26
C GLY A 6 27.20 49.28 1.03
N ASP A 7 26.63 48.97 -0.17
CA ASP A 7 25.23 49.26 -0.49
C ASP A 7 24.24 48.16 -0.09
N THR A 8 24.75 47.02 0.32
CA THR A 8 23.91 45.92 0.80
C THR A 8 23.58 45.98 2.29
N MET A 9 24.18 46.91 3.04
CA MET A 9 23.97 47.08 4.48
C MET A 9 22.83 48.06 4.85
N ALA A 10 22.20 48.73 3.88
CA ALA A 10 21.13 49.71 4.14
C ALA A 10 19.77 49.07 4.49
N GLY A 11 19.70 47.79 4.62
CA GLY A 11 18.52 47.03 5.04
C GLY A 11 18.86 45.82 5.88
N ALA A 12 19.77 45.96 6.87
CA ALA A 12 20.04 44.87 7.80
C ALA A 12 18.72 44.47 8.45
N PRO A 13 18.17 43.26 8.18
CA PRO A 13 16.92 42.83 8.81
C PRO A 13 17.10 42.88 10.31
N ASN A 14 16.14 43.46 11.05
CA ASN A 14 16.14 43.43 12.50
C ASN A 14 16.33 42.00 12.96
N LEU A 15 17.54 41.62 13.35
CA LEU A 15 17.90 40.24 13.73
C LEU A 15 16.89 39.58 14.69
N PRO A 16 16.40 40.29 15.74
CA PRO A 16 15.39 39.76 16.65
C PRO A 16 14.05 39.51 15.94
N LEU A 17 13.66 40.34 14.99
CA LEU A 17 12.40 40.14 14.22
C LEU A 17 12.47 38.92 13.29
N THR A 18 13.60 38.81 12.56
CA THR A 18 13.81 37.63 11.68
C THR A 18 13.89 36.33 12.48
N LEU A 19 14.61 36.31 13.60
CA LEU A 19 14.64 35.16 14.50
C LEU A 19 13.24 34.81 15.05
N GLY A 20 12.43 35.82 15.39
CA GLY A 20 11.07 35.65 15.84
C GLY A 20 10.17 35.05 14.76
N ILE A 21 10.28 35.51 13.51
CA ILE A 21 9.53 34.96 12.37
C ILE A 21 9.93 33.49 12.10
N VAL A 22 11.24 33.20 12.10
CA VAL A 22 11.75 31.85 11.91
C VAL A 22 11.27 30.90 13.02
N ALA A 23 11.36 31.36 14.30
CA ALA A 23 10.87 30.57 15.42
C ALA A 23 9.37 30.32 15.33
N ALA A 24 8.56 31.31 14.98
CA ALA A 24 7.14 31.19 14.77
C ALA A 24 6.83 30.20 13.63
N ALA A 25 7.52 30.28 12.49
CA ALA A 25 7.36 29.35 11.37
C ALA A 25 7.71 27.90 11.76
N LEU A 26 8.77 27.70 12.55
CA LEU A 26 9.15 26.38 13.06
C LEU A 26 8.11 25.81 14.02
N LEU A 27 7.53 26.65 14.89
CA LEU A 27 6.47 26.22 15.81
C LEU A 27 5.19 25.82 15.04
N VAL A 28 4.79 26.65 14.05
CA VAL A 28 3.64 26.33 13.19
C VAL A 28 3.89 25.03 12.42
N ARG A 29 5.08 24.87 11.84
CA ARG A 29 5.46 23.63 11.14
C ARG A 29 5.38 22.42 12.08
N ALA A 30 5.91 22.52 13.29
CA ALA A 30 5.89 21.45 14.28
C ALA A 30 4.46 21.09 14.69
N ALA A 31 3.60 22.10 14.90
CA ALA A 31 2.19 21.90 15.22
C ALA A 31 1.43 21.23 14.08
N CYS A 32 1.61 21.71 12.84
CA CYS A 32 1.01 21.12 11.63
C CYS A 32 1.47 19.68 11.42
N THR A 33 2.76 19.38 11.60
CA THR A 33 3.31 18.02 11.44
C THR A 33 2.73 17.07 12.49
N ARG A 34 2.63 17.52 13.75
CA ARG A 34 1.96 16.71 14.80
C ARG A 34 0.47 16.50 14.52
N GLY A 35 -0.22 17.55 14.08
CA GLY A 35 -1.63 17.47 13.71
C GLY A 35 -1.87 16.49 12.55
N ALA A 36 -1.05 16.56 11.51
CA ALA A 36 -1.11 15.64 10.39
C ALA A 36 -0.83 14.19 10.81
N ALA A 37 0.19 13.95 11.64
CA ALA A 37 0.51 12.63 12.17
C ALA A 37 -0.63 12.06 13.03
N ALA A 38 -1.24 12.87 13.90
CA ALA A 38 -2.37 12.47 14.72
C ALA A 38 -3.62 12.15 13.87
N ALA A 39 -3.92 12.97 12.86
CA ALA A 39 -5.02 12.74 11.94
C ALA A 39 -4.82 11.44 11.13
N SER A 40 -3.61 11.22 10.61
CA SER A 40 -3.21 10.01 9.89
C SER A 40 -3.35 8.76 10.76
N TYR A 41 -2.85 8.79 12.00
CA TYR A 41 -3.00 7.71 12.97
C TYR A 41 -4.47 7.40 13.28
N ASN A 42 -5.28 8.42 13.53
CA ASN A 42 -6.70 8.24 13.83
C ASN A 42 -7.46 7.66 12.63
N ALA A 43 -7.17 8.11 11.41
CA ALA A 43 -7.74 7.57 10.18
C ALA A 43 -7.40 6.08 10.02
N SER A 44 -6.13 5.71 10.13
CA SER A 44 -5.65 4.32 10.07
C SER A 44 -6.32 3.44 11.12
N ARG A 45 -6.35 3.89 12.37
CA ARG A 45 -6.98 3.17 13.47
C ARG A 45 -8.48 2.93 13.22
N THR A 46 -9.19 3.95 12.72
CA THR A 46 -10.63 3.84 12.43
C THR A 46 -10.87 2.84 11.30
N VAL A 47 -10.12 2.91 10.21
CA VAL A 47 -10.22 1.98 9.10
C VAL A 47 -9.97 0.54 9.55
N LYS A 48 -8.92 0.29 10.33
CA LYS A 48 -8.62 -1.05 10.89
C LYS A 48 -9.78 -1.59 11.72
N LYS A 49 -10.29 -0.78 12.65
CA LYS A 49 -11.39 -1.18 13.51
C LYS A 49 -12.66 -1.49 12.71
N THR A 50 -13.01 -0.62 11.77
CA THR A 50 -14.22 -0.78 10.96
C THR A 50 -14.15 -1.99 10.05
N LEU A 51 -13.01 -2.21 9.37
CA LEU A 51 -12.85 -3.35 8.47
C LEU A 51 -12.81 -4.68 9.22
N ARG A 52 -12.12 -4.76 10.36
CA ARG A 52 -12.15 -5.98 11.19
C ARG A 52 -13.54 -6.30 11.70
N ALA A 53 -14.28 -5.28 12.14
CA ALA A 53 -15.67 -5.45 12.57
C ALA A 53 -16.54 -5.92 11.40
N ALA A 54 -16.42 -5.30 10.21
CA ALA A 54 -17.18 -5.66 9.03
C ALA A 54 -16.87 -7.10 8.57
N ILE A 55 -15.60 -7.52 8.56
CA ILE A 55 -15.22 -8.90 8.24
C ILE A 55 -15.84 -9.87 9.25
N TYR A 56 -15.74 -9.57 10.55
CA TYR A 56 -16.30 -10.41 11.59
C TYR A 56 -17.82 -10.54 11.50
N GLU A 57 -18.54 -9.43 11.34
CA GLU A 57 -19.99 -9.41 11.16
C GLU A 57 -20.41 -10.20 9.90
N LYS A 58 -19.67 -10.03 8.80
CA LYS A 58 -19.92 -10.75 7.56
C LYS A 58 -19.76 -12.25 7.74
N LEU A 59 -18.72 -12.70 8.44
CA LEU A 59 -18.52 -14.13 8.74
C LEU A 59 -19.63 -14.69 9.61
N LEU A 60 -20.10 -13.96 10.61
CA LEU A 60 -21.23 -14.38 11.42
C LEU A 60 -22.52 -14.55 10.60
N ARG A 61 -22.76 -13.63 9.64
CA ARG A 61 -23.95 -13.72 8.75
C ARG A 61 -23.85 -14.85 7.75
N LEU A 62 -22.65 -15.12 7.23
CA LEU A 62 -22.41 -16.25 6.32
C LEU A 62 -22.50 -17.60 7.05
N GLY A 63 -22.24 -17.64 8.38
CA GLY A 63 -22.19 -18.88 9.13
C GLY A 63 -21.14 -19.85 8.58
N GLY A 64 -21.35 -21.16 8.68
CA GLY A 64 -20.39 -22.17 8.20
C GLY A 64 -20.21 -22.24 6.67
N SER A 65 -21.11 -21.64 5.90
CA SER A 65 -21.08 -21.70 4.43
C SER A 65 -19.95 -20.89 3.80
N TYR A 66 -19.32 -19.95 4.53
CA TYR A 66 -18.21 -19.17 4.00
C TYR A 66 -17.03 -20.04 3.54
N THR A 67 -16.82 -21.20 4.16
CA THR A 67 -15.71 -22.12 3.83
C THR A 67 -15.79 -22.70 2.43
N GLN A 68 -16.97 -22.67 1.80
CA GLN A 68 -17.16 -23.10 0.42
C GLN A 68 -16.68 -22.03 -0.58
N ALA A 69 -16.74 -20.76 -0.19
CA ALA A 69 -16.37 -19.63 -1.04
C ALA A 69 -14.92 -19.18 -0.82
N VAL A 70 -14.46 -19.19 0.45
CA VAL A 70 -13.13 -18.70 0.83
C VAL A 70 -12.53 -19.60 1.91
N PRO A 71 -11.28 -20.08 1.74
CA PRO A 71 -10.60 -20.88 2.75
C PRO A 71 -10.43 -20.11 4.05
N THR A 72 -10.59 -20.78 5.20
CA THR A 72 -10.45 -20.16 6.53
C THR A 72 -9.06 -19.51 6.74
N ALA A 73 -8.00 -20.12 6.21
CA ALA A 73 -6.65 -19.56 6.25
C ALA A 73 -6.55 -18.20 5.53
N GLU A 74 -7.21 -18.07 4.37
CA GLU A 74 -7.26 -16.80 3.64
C GLU A 74 -8.02 -15.73 4.41
N VAL A 75 -9.16 -16.08 5.03
CA VAL A 75 -9.93 -15.16 5.87
C VAL A 75 -9.10 -14.65 7.05
N LEU A 76 -8.37 -15.54 7.73
CA LEU A 76 -7.50 -15.18 8.84
C LEU A 76 -6.37 -14.26 8.39
N GLN A 77 -5.76 -14.55 7.24
CA GLN A 77 -4.72 -13.71 6.64
C GLN A 77 -5.26 -12.33 6.25
N LEU A 78 -6.46 -12.25 5.68
CA LEU A 78 -7.09 -10.98 5.31
C LEU A 78 -7.43 -10.13 6.54
N ALA A 79 -8.01 -10.73 7.58
CA ALA A 79 -8.36 -10.03 8.82
C ALA A 79 -7.12 -9.56 9.61
N GLY A 80 -6.02 -10.29 9.53
CA GLY A 80 -4.73 -9.95 10.12
C GLY A 80 -3.92 -9.04 9.20
N GLU A 81 -3.13 -9.64 8.33
CA GLU A 81 -2.14 -8.95 7.49
C GLU A 81 -2.78 -8.04 6.43
N GLY A 82 -3.90 -8.46 5.80
CA GLY A 82 -4.58 -7.66 4.80
C GLY A 82 -5.04 -6.30 5.34
N VAL A 83 -5.63 -6.28 6.53
CA VAL A 83 -6.06 -5.04 7.20
C VAL A 83 -4.87 -4.18 7.60
N GLU A 84 -3.72 -4.77 8.01
CA GLU A 84 -2.48 -4.02 8.30
C GLU A 84 -1.91 -3.33 7.05
N GLN A 85 -1.99 -3.96 5.88
CA GLN A 85 -1.58 -3.32 4.62
C GLN A 85 -2.42 -2.07 4.30
N LEU A 86 -3.72 -2.08 4.64
CA LEU A 86 -4.58 -0.91 4.49
C LEU A 86 -4.28 0.21 5.49
N GLU A 87 -3.75 -0.11 6.68
CA GLU A 87 -3.25 0.91 7.61
C GLU A 87 -2.19 1.78 6.94
N THR A 88 -1.22 1.15 6.29
CA THR A 88 -0.14 1.88 5.62
C THR A 88 -0.66 2.68 4.42
N TYR A 89 -1.66 2.15 3.70
CA TYR A 89 -2.32 2.90 2.63
C TYR A 89 -2.95 4.20 3.13
N PHE A 90 -3.79 4.13 4.17
CA PHE A 90 -4.49 5.30 4.71
C PHE A 90 -3.59 6.20 5.57
N GLY A 91 -2.61 5.61 6.28
CA GLY A 91 -1.74 6.32 7.21
C GLY A 91 -0.51 6.98 6.57
N ALA A 92 -0.01 6.44 5.48
CA ALA A 92 1.21 6.95 4.84
C ALA A 92 0.99 7.40 3.39
N TYR A 93 0.42 6.52 2.54
CA TYR A 93 0.30 6.82 1.12
C TYR A 93 -0.68 7.96 0.83
N LEU A 94 -1.88 7.91 1.38
CA LEU A 94 -2.93 8.90 1.09
C LEU A 94 -2.54 10.32 1.54
N PRO A 95 -2.03 10.55 2.76
CA PRO A 95 -1.50 11.86 3.16
C PRO A 95 -0.35 12.33 2.27
N GLN A 96 0.57 11.44 1.90
CA GLN A 96 1.67 11.77 1.00
C GLN A 96 1.20 12.12 -0.41
N PHE A 97 0.14 11.48 -0.89
CA PHE A 97 -0.48 11.80 -2.18
C PHE A 97 -0.98 13.25 -2.22
N PHE A 98 -1.76 13.66 -1.21
CA PHE A 98 -2.24 15.04 -1.12
C PHE A 98 -1.08 16.04 -0.96
N TYR A 99 -0.09 15.71 -0.14
CA TYR A 99 1.10 16.54 0.02
C TYR A 99 1.89 16.69 -1.29
N ALA A 100 2.08 15.60 -2.02
CA ALA A 100 2.79 15.60 -3.30
C ALA A 100 2.06 16.39 -4.40
N MET A 101 0.73 16.49 -4.33
CA MET A 101 -0.04 17.33 -5.26
C MET A 101 -0.01 18.82 -4.86
N LEU A 102 -0.12 19.12 -3.58
CA LEU A 102 -0.25 20.49 -3.09
C LEU A 102 1.11 21.21 -2.98
N ALA A 103 2.18 20.51 -2.62
CA ALA A 103 3.47 21.13 -2.40
C ALA A 103 4.05 21.80 -3.68
N PRO A 104 4.10 21.15 -4.86
CA PRO A 104 4.55 21.81 -6.08
C PRO A 104 3.66 22.98 -6.49
N LEU A 105 2.34 22.88 -6.25
CA LEU A 105 1.41 23.96 -6.57
C LEU A 105 1.64 25.19 -5.69
N THR A 106 1.83 25.01 -4.38
CA THR A 106 2.11 26.10 -3.46
C THR A 106 3.47 26.75 -3.75
N LEU A 107 4.50 25.95 -4.08
CA LEU A 107 5.80 26.43 -4.47
C LEU A 107 5.75 27.19 -5.80
N PHE A 108 4.95 26.71 -6.77
CA PHE A 108 4.72 27.44 -8.02
C PHE A 108 4.14 28.82 -7.76
N ILE A 109 3.10 28.93 -6.93
CA ILE A 109 2.47 30.21 -6.58
C ILE A 109 3.49 31.13 -5.89
N ALA A 110 4.35 30.59 -5.03
CA ALA A 110 5.35 31.35 -4.31
C ALA A 110 6.50 31.83 -5.23
N LEU A 111 6.94 31.03 -6.19
CA LEU A 111 8.04 31.35 -7.09
C LEU A 111 7.64 32.07 -8.39
N ALA A 112 6.37 32.00 -8.81
CA ALA A 112 5.88 32.66 -10.00
C ALA A 112 6.16 34.19 -10.03
N PRO A 113 6.00 34.97 -8.93
CA PRO A 113 6.34 36.39 -8.89
C PRO A 113 7.85 36.64 -8.94
N VAL A 114 8.68 35.68 -8.56
CA VAL A 114 10.16 35.80 -8.59
C VAL A 114 10.68 35.54 -10.02
N SER A 115 10.27 34.42 -10.62
CA SER A 115 10.58 34.07 -12.01
C SER A 115 9.55 33.09 -12.55
N LEU A 116 8.62 33.60 -13.36
CA LEU A 116 7.60 32.78 -13.98
C LEU A 116 8.20 31.69 -14.88
N ARG A 117 9.31 31.99 -15.59
CA ARG A 117 9.97 31.00 -16.47
C ARG A 117 10.56 29.83 -15.71
N ALA A 118 11.28 30.10 -14.61
CA ALA A 118 11.84 29.04 -13.78
C ALA A 118 10.71 28.21 -13.11
N ALA A 119 9.69 28.88 -12.58
CA ALA A 119 8.55 28.22 -11.94
C ALA A 119 7.78 27.32 -12.91
N VAL A 120 7.52 27.75 -14.14
CA VAL A 120 6.84 26.95 -15.18
C VAL A 120 7.67 25.72 -15.57
N ILE A 121 8.98 25.85 -15.75
CA ILE A 121 9.84 24.71 -16.09
C ILE A 121 9.85 23.68 -14.96
N LEU A 122 10.00 24.13 -13.72
CA LEU A 122 9.91 23.25 -12.55
C LEU A 122 8.57 22.52 -12.52
N MET A 123 7.46 23.25 -12.71
CA MET A 123 6.10 22.67 -12.67
C MET A 123 5.84 21.66 -13.80
N ILE A 124 6.37 21.88 -15.00
CA ILE A 124 6.23 20.93 -16.14
C ILE A 124 7.02 19.64 -15.86
N CYS A 125 8.14 19.70 -15.15
CA CYS A 125 8.95 18.53 -14.83
C CYS A 125 8.33 17.65 -13.72
N VAL A 126 7.47 18.20 -12.86
CA VAL A 126 6.84 17.45 -11.75
C VAL A 126 6.04 16.24 -12.24
N PRO A 127 5.13 16.35 -13.23
CA PRO A 127 4.32 15.21 -13.71
C PRO A 127 5.15 14.09 -14.36
N LEU A 128 6.40 14.34 -14.75
CA LEU A 128 7.27 13.31 -15.32
C LEU A 128 7.55 12.18 -14.32
N ILE A 129 7.57 12.48 -13.01
CA ILE A 129 7.80 11.46 -11.99
C ILE A 129 6.65 10.44 -11.95
N PRO A 130 5.37 10.81 -11.76
CA PRO A 130 4.28 9.82 -11.79
C PRO A 130 4.16 9.12 -13.15
N VAL A 131 4.42 9.79 -14.27
CA VAL A 131 4.45 9.16 -15.59
C VAL A 131 5.52 8.07 -15.66
N SER A 132 6.73 8.33 -15.15
CA SER A 132 7.81 7.35 -15.12
C SER A 132 7.47 6.16 -14.21
N ILE A 133 6.82 6.40 -13.07
CA ILE A 133 6.36 5.34 -12.16
C ILE A 133 5.37 4.42 -12.88
N VAL A 134 4.36 4.97 -13.54
CA VAL A 134 3.36 4.20 -14.30
C VAL A 134 4.00 3.40 -15.43
N ALA A 135 4.96 3.99 -16.16
CA ALA A 135 5.67 3.31 -17.23
C ALA A 135 6.47 2.09 -16.71
N VAL A 136 7.21 2.27 -15.62
CA VAL A 136 7.99 1.17 -14.99
C VAL A 136 7.05 0.08 -14.46
N GLN A 137 5.89 0.44 -13.91
CA GLN A 137 4.95 -0.52 -13.33
C GLN A 137 4.32 -1.47 -14.34
N LYS A 138 4.01 -1.00 -15.55
CA LYS A 138 3.50 -1.89 -16.60
C LYS A 138 4.48 -3.03 -16.87
N PHE A 139 5.78 -2.74 -16.82
CA PHE A 139 6.83 -3.73 -16.98
C PHE A 139 7.01 -4.60 -15.70
N ALA A 140 6.90 -3.97 -14.53
CA ALA A 140 7.04 -4.59 -13.23
C ALA A 140 5.98 -5.67 -12.94
N LYS A 141 4.73 -5.44 -13.32
CA LYS A 141 3.59 -6.32 -13.01
C LYS A 141 3.81 -7.77 -13.46
N LYS A 142 4.37 -7.96 -14.67
CA LYS A 142 4.67 -9.31 -15.18
C LYS A 142 5.76 -10.01 -14.38
N LEU A 143 6.78 -9.26 -13.97
CA LEU A 143 7.91 -9.80 -13.20
C LEU A 143 7.50 -10.14 -11.75
N LEU A 144 6.66 -9.29 -11.12
CA LEU A 144 6.09 -9.55 -9.81
C LEU A 144 5.19 -10.80 -9.80
N GLY A 145 4.35 -10.98 -10.82
CA GLY A 145 3.53 -12.18 -10.95
C GLY A 145 4.38 -13.46 -11.01
N LYS A 146 5.50 -13.41 -11.73
CA LYS A 146 6.45 -14.52 -11.76
C LYS A 146 7.14 -14.76 -10.40
N TYR A 147 7.49 -13.69 -9.70
CA TYR A 147 8.09 -13.76 -8.36
C TYR A 147 7.14 -14.46 -7.37
N TRP A 148 5.89 -14.02 -7.29
CA TRP A 148 4.91 -14.61 -6.37
C TRP A 148 4.59 -16.06 -6.70
N GLY A 149 4.52 -16.43 -7.99
CA GLY A 149 4.35 -17.81 -8.40
C GLY A 149 5.52 -18.71 -7.96
N GLN A 150 6.75 -18.24 -8.10
CA GLN A 150 7.95 -18.98 -7.65
C GLN A 150 8.05 -19.06 -6.13
N TYR A 151 7.64 -18.00 -5.41
CA TYR A 151 7.59 -17.99 -3.94
C TYR A 151 6.63 -19.05 -3.41
N ALA A 152 5.42 -19.11 -3.94
CA ALA A 152 4.43 -20.10 -3.56
C ALA A 152 4.92 -21.53 -3.86
N ALA A 153 5.41 -21.78 -5.07
CA ALA A 153 5.91 -23.10 -5.46
C ALA A 153 7.07 -23.57 -4.58
N LEU A 154 8.00 -22.69 -4.19
CA LEU A 154 9.08 -23.02 -3.27
C LEU A 154 8.54 -23.34 -1.87
N GLY A 155 7.55 -22.59 -1.39
CA GLY A 155 6.89 -22.84 -0.11
C GLY A 155 6.18 -24.20 -0.07
N ASP A 156 5.44 -24.52 -1.12
CA ASP A 156 4.74 -25.81 -1.26
C ASP A 156 5.72 -26.97 -1.30
N SER A 157 6.80 -26.87 -2.10
CA SER A 157 7.88 -27.86 -2.19
C SER A 157 8.57 -28.07 -0.84
N PHE A 158 8.80 -26.99 -0.09
CA PHE A 158 9.37 -27.05 1.27
C PHE A 158 8.45 -27.81 2.24
N LEU A 159 7.16 -27.48 2.23
CA LEU A 159 6.16 -28.13 3.10
C LEU A 159 6.02 -29.60 2.79
N GLU A 160 5.95 -29.97 1.49
CA GLU A 160 5.93 -31.35 1.03
C GLU A 160 7.13 -32.15 1.51
N ASN A 161 8.32 -31.56 1.42
CA ASN A 161 9.56 -32.19 1.90
C ASN A 161 9.57 -32.41 3.39
N LEU A 162 9.05 -31.45 4.18
CA LEU A 162 8.91 -31.59 5.63
C LEU A 162 7.93 -32.70 6.01
N GLN A 163 6.77 -32.75 5.36
CA GLN A 163 5.76 -33.78 5.61
C GLN A 163 6.22 -35.16 5.18
N GLY A 164 6.98 -35.24 4.08
CA GLY A 164 7.53 -36.47 3.55
C GLY A 164 8.91 -36.87 4.10
N LEU A 165 9.46 -36.17 5.11
CA LEU A 165 10.85 -36.35 5.55
C LEU A 165 11.16 -37.78 5.98
N THR A 166 10.27 -38.44 6.72
CA THR A 166 10.43 -39.83 7.14
C THR A 166 10.50 -40.78 5.93
N THR A 167 9.63 -40.57 4.95
CA THR A 167 9.61 -41.36 3.72
C THR A 167 10.88 -41.14 2.90
N LEU A 168 11.35 -39.91 2.76
CA LEU A 168 12.58 -39.57 2.07
C LEU A 168 13.79 -40.26 2.69
N LYS A 169 13.85 -40.35 4.03
CA LYS A 169 14.92 -41.03 4.77
C LYS A 169 14.86 -42.54 4.59
N ILE A 170 13.67 -43.15 4.65
CA ILE A 170 13.49 -44.60 4.45
C ILE A 170 13.99 -45.02 3.06
N TYR A 171 13.65 -44.23 2.03
CA TYR A 171 14.02 -44.52 0.64
C TYR A 171 15.40 -43.98 0.24
N GLN A 172 16.15 -43.38 1.16
CA GLN A 172 17.46 -42.75 0.91
C GLN A 172 17.44 -41.73 -0.25
N ALA A 173 16.31 -41.02 -0.43
CA ALA A 173 16.08 -40.05 -1.49
C ALA A 173 16.33 -38.60 -1.06
N ASP A 174 16.77 -38.38 0.17
CA ASP A 174 16.97 -37.08 0.79
C ASP A 174 18.04 -36.23 0.07
N GLU A 175 19.15 -36.82 -0.37
CA GLU A 175 20.17 -36.07 -1.12
C GLU A 175 19.69 -35.61 -2.49
N ALA A 176 18.98 -36.45 -3.22
CA ALA A 176 18.43 -36.09 -4.54
C ALA A 176 17.38 -34.97 -4.38
N ARG A 177 16.55 -35.06 -3.35
CA ARG A 177 15.53 -34.03 -3.06
C ARG A 177 16.16 -32.73 -2.55
N HIS A 178 17.21 -32.79 -1.73
CA HIS A 178 18.00 -31.64 -1.32
C HIS A 178 18.61 -30.92 -2.54
N ALA A 179 19.21 -31.65 -3.46
CA ALA A 179 19.76 -31.07 -4.70
C ALA A 179 18.67 -30.42 -5.59
N ALA A 180 17.48 -31.01 -5.65
CA ALA A 180 16.34 -30.41 -6.36
C ALA A 180 15.90 -29.11 -5.71
N MET A 181 15.72 -29.11 -4.38
CA MET A 181 15.32 -27.95 -3.61
C MET A 181 16.34 -26.80 -3.71
N ASN A 182 17.64 -27.10 -3.71
CA ASN A 182 18.68 -26.09 -3.94
C ASN A 182 18.58 -25.44 -5.33
N ARG A 183 18.24 -26.22 -6.37
CA ARG A 183 18.00 -25.65 -7.72
C ARG A 183 16.77 -24.74 -7.74
N GLU A 184 15.69 -25.11 -7.08
CA GLU A 184 14.48 -24.30 -6.95
C GLU A 184 14.77 -23.00 -6.17
N ALA A 185 15.49 -23.08 -5.06
CA ALA A 185 15.91 -21.93 -4.26
C ALA A 185 16.83 -20.99 -5.07
N GLU A 186 17.77 -21.53 -5.84
CA GLU A 186 18.63 -20.73 -6.71
C GLU A 186 17.85 -20.07 -7.86
N HIS A 187 16.85 -20.74 -8.40
CA HIS A 187 15.94 -20.14 -9.38
C HIS A 187 15.13 -18.98 -8.76
N PHE A 188 14.58 -19.20 -7.57
CA PHE A 188 13.88 -18.16 -6.81
C PHE A 188 14.80 -16.98 -6.50
N ARG A 189 16.03 -17.23 -6.04
CA ARG A 189 17.04 -16.18 -5.80
C ARG A 189 17.24 -15.31 -7.05
N LYS A 190 17.41 -15.93 -8.23
CA LYS A 190 17.59 -15.20 -9.51
C LYS A 190 16.38 -14.32 -9.86
N VAL A 191 15.17 -14.81 -9.63
CA VAL A 191 13.93 -14.03 -9.85
C VAL A 191 13.84 -12.88 -8.86
N THR A 192 14.15 -13.12 -7.58
CA THR A 192 14.20 -12.09 -6.53
C THR A 192 15.20 -10.99 -6.87
N MET A 193 16.39 -11.35 -7.31
CA MET A 193 17.41 -10.36 -7.73
C MET A 193 16.96 -9.53 -8.93
N LYS A 194 16.22 -10.11 -9.88
CA LYS A 194 15.64 -9.34 -11.01
C LYS A 194 14.58 -8.35 -10.53
N VAL A 195 13.73 -8.74 -9.57
CA VAL A 195 12.73 -7.82 -8.97
C VAL A 195 13.43 -6.69 -8.24
N LEU A 196 14.45 -7.01 -7.44
CA LEU A 196 15.23 -6.00 -6.70
C LEU A 196 15.92 -5.02 -7.65
N THR A 197 16.60 -5.53 -8.70
CA THR A 197 17.24 -4.68 -9.71
C THR A 197 16.23 -3.76 -10.41
N MET A 198 15.05 -4.28 -10.74
CA MET A 198 13.99 -3.47 -11.32
C MET A 198 13.51 -2.37 -10.36
N GLN A 199 13.34 -2.67 -9.08
CA GLN A 199 12.95 -1.68 -8.07
C GLN A 199 14.02 -0.58 -7.92
N LEU A 200 15.30 -0.97 -7.85
CA LEU A 200 16.41 -0.01 -7.76
C LEU A 200 16.50 0.87 -9.02
N ASN A 201 16.36 0.28 -10.22
CA ASN A 201 16.33 1.05 -11.46
C ASN A 201 15.14 2.04 -11.50
N SER A 202 13.99 1.66 -10.97
CA SER A 202 12.84 2.57 -10.85
C SER A 202 13.16 3.78 -9.97
N ILE A 203 13.85 3.57 -8.84
CA ILE A 203 14.28 4.66 -7.95
C ILE A 203 15.29 5.56 -8.69
N ILE A 204 16.27 4.99 -9.38
CA ILE A 204 17.26 5.75 -10.16
C ILE A 204 16.57 6.63 -11.21
N VAL A 205 15.60 6.10 -11.95
CA VAL A 205 14.85 6.89 -12.95
C VAL A 205 14.11 8.04 -12.29
N MET A 206 13.46 7.80 -11.15
CA MET A 206 12.78 8.87 -10.39
C MET A 206 13.78 9.94 -9.90
N ASP A 207 14.96 9.52 -9.42
CA ASP A 207 16.00 10.43 -8.93
C ASP A 207 16.58 11.28 -10.08
N VAL A 208 16.84 10.66 -11.22
CA VAL A 208 17.31 11.39 -12.42
C VAL A 208 16.29 12.45 -12.87
N ILE A 209 15.00 12.13 -12.84
CA ILE A 209 13.96 13.10 -13.19
C ILE A 209 13.86 14.21 -12.13
N ALA A 210 13.89 13.86 -10.84
CA ALA A 210 13.78 14.83 -9.76
C ALA A 210 14.95 15.79 -9.72
N TYR A 211 16.18 15.28 -9.68
CA TYR A 211 17.38 16.11 -9.61
C TYR A 211 17.70 16.77 -10.96
N GLY A 212 17.39 16.10 -12.08
CA GLY A 212 17.50 16.71 -13.42
C GLY A 212 16.54 17.87 -13.61
N GLY A 213 15.29 17.73 -13.14
CA GLY A 213 14.30 18.81 -13.16
C GLY A 213 14.73 19.99 -12.26
N ALA A 214 15.24 19.72 -11.07
CA ALA A 214 15.79 20.75 -10.19
C ALA A 214 16.97 21.47 -10.85
N ALA A 215 17.90 20.72 -11.46
CA ALA A 215 19.05 21.29 -12.16
C ALA A 215 18.63 22.19 -13.33
N LEU A 216 17.61 21.78 -14.11
CA LEU A 216 17.03 22.60 -15.16
C LEU A 216 16.44 23.92 -14.62
N GLY A 217 15.69 23.85 -13.51
CA GLY A 217 15.16 25.03 -12.83
C GLY A 217 16.25 25.99 -12.37
N ILE A 218 17.32 25.46 -11.78
CA ILE A 218 18.51 26.23 -11.34
C ILE A 218 19.21 26.85 -12.56
N ALA A 219 19.40 26.11 -13.64
CA ALA A 219 20.04 26.62 -14.86
C ALA A 219 19.26 27.78 -15.47
N VAL A 220 17.94 27.70 -15.46
CA VAL A 220 17.06 28.78 -15.94
C VAL A 220 17.13 29.97 -14.98
N ALA A 221 17.10 29.76 -13.67
CA ALA A 221 17.26 30.83 -12.69
C ALA A 221 18.60 31.57 -12.84
N ALA A 222 19.70 30.83 -13.09
CA ALA A 222 21.03 31.41 -13.37
C ALA A 222 21.03 32.25 -14.66
N LYS A 223 20.36 31.79 -15.75
CA LYS A 223 20.19 32.57 -16.98
C LYS A 223 19.38 33.86 -16.75
N GLU A 224 18.29 33.78 -15.98
CA GLU A 224 17.47 34.96 -15.64
C GLU A 224 18.23 35.95 -14.79
N PHE A 225 19.06 35.47 -13.86
CA PHE A 225 19.97 36.32 -13.06
C PHE A 225 21.03 36.98 -13.92
N ALA A 226 21.73 36.23 -14.77
CA ALA A 226 22.73 36.77 -15.70
C ALA A 226 22.15 37.80 -16.68
N ALA A 227 20.87 37.66 -17.03
CA ALA A 227 20.14 38.62 -17.86
C ALA A 227 19.57 39.82 -17.08
N GLY A 228 19.87 39.94 -15.77
CA GLY A 228 19.39 41.02 -14.92
C GLY A 228 17.91 41.06 -14.62
N ARG A 229 17.17 39.99 -14.99
CA ARG A 229 15.70 39.88 -14.78
C ARG A 229 15.32 39.44 -13.38
N VAL A 230 16.20 38.71 -12.70
CA VAL A 230 16.02 38.23 -11.33
C VAL A 230 17.20 38.68 -10.49
N GLY A 231 16.95 39.27 -9.32
CA GLY A 231 18.00 39.65 -8.36
C GLY A 231 18.63 38.42 -7.69
N LEU A 232 19.78 38.63 -7.07
CA LEU A 232 20.52 37.59 -6.34
C LEU A 232 19.63 36.82 -5.34
N GLN A 233 18.83 37.57 -4.57
CA GLN A 233 17.91 36.99 -3.58
C GLN A 233 16.89 36.05 -4.21
N GLY A 234 16.32 36.42 -5.35
CA GLY A 234 15.36 35.56 -6.08
C GLY A 234 16.04 34.33 -6.65
N ALA A 235 17.24 34.46 -7.23
CA ALA A 235 18.01 33.34 -7.76
C ALA A 235 18.37 32.33 -6.65
N LEU A 236 18.81 32.79 -5.48
CA LEU A 236 19.07 31.94 -4.32
C LEU A 236 17.79 31.25 -3.81
N CYS A 237 16.67 31.95 -3.79
CA CYS A 237 15.40 31.39 -3.39
C CYS A 237 14.99 30.25 -4.31
N ILE A 238 15.09 30.41 -5.64
CA ILE A 238 14.79 29.35 -6.62
C ILE A 238 15.76 28.17 -6.45
N LEU A 239 17.06 28.43 -6.23
CA LEU A 239 18.06 27.38 -6.02
C LEU A 239 17.74 26.51 -4.81
N LEU A 240 17.39 27.12 -3.68
CA LEU A 240 17.09 26.43 -2.44
C LEU A 240 15.76 25.64 -2.53
N LEU A 241 14.74 26.20 -3.19
CA LEU A 241 13.42 25.60 -3.26
C LEU A 241 13.23 24.67 -4.46
N SER A 242 14.14 24.65 -5.43
CA SER A 242 14.00 23.82 -6.64
C SER A 242 13.91 22.34 -6.34
N ALA A 243 14.64 21.82 -5.34
CA ALA A 243 14.58 20.43 -4.93
C ALA A 243 13.22 20.10 -4.27
N ASP A 244 12.64 21.04 -3.53
CA ASP A 244 11.38 20.85 -2.80
C ASP A 244 10.17 20.66 -3.73
N PHE A 245 10.26 21.02 -5.01
CA PHE A 245 9.26 20.71 -6.02
C PHE A 245 9.13 19.19 -6.26
N PHE A 246 10.22 18.46 -6.17
CA PHE A 246 10.31 17.06 -6.58
C PHE A 246 10.31 16.09 -5.40
N LEU A 247 10.83 16.49 -4.25
CA LEU A 247 10.94 15.62 -3.06
C LEU A 247 9.61 15.00 -2.63
N PRO A 248 8.47 15.74 -2.59
CA PRO A 248 7.18 15.15 -2.26
C PRO A 248 6.72 14.07 -3.25
N MET A 249 6.93 14.28 -4.55
CA MET A 249 6.59 13.32 -5.59
C MET A 249 7.50 12.10 -5.57
N ARG A 250 8.80 12.30 -5.31
CA ARG A 250 9.75 11.20 -5.13
C ARG A 250 9.36 10.32 -3.94
N ALA A 251 8.99 10.93 -2.82
CA ALA A 251 8.51 10.20 -1.64
C ALA A 251 7.22 9.44 -1.95
N LEU A 252 6.28 10.03 -2.71
CA LEU A 252 5.07 9.35 -3.16
C LEU A 252 5.41 8.09 -3.97
N GLY A 253 6.42 8.14 -4.84
CA GLY A 253 6.89 6.98 -5.60
C GLY A 253 7.38 5.84 -4.71
N SER A 254 8.03 6.14 -3.60
CA SER A 254 8.46 5.13 -2.61
C SER A 254 7.26 4.48 -1.89
N TYR A 255 6.24 5.27 -1.54
CA TYR A 255 5.01 4.76 -0.92
C TYR A 255 4.10 4.00 -1.88
N PHE A 256 4.30 4.16 -3.17
CA PHE A 256 3.45 3.51 -4.17
C PHE A 256 3.49 1.98 -4.09
N HIS A 257 4.66 1.39 -3.87
CA HIS A 257 4.80 -0.07 -3.74
C HIS A 257 4.00 -0.60 -2.53
N VAL A 258 3.98 0.17 -1.46
CA VAL A 258 3.18 -0.15 -0.25
C VAL A 258 1.69 -0.01 -0.54
N ALA A 259 1.30 1.04 -1.28
CA ALA A 259 -0.08 1.25 -1.70
C ALA A 259 -0.62 0.11 -2.56
N MET A 260 0.20 -0.46 -3.45
CA MET A 260 -0.20 -1.60 -4.28
C MET A 260 -0.56 -2.83 -3.45
N ASN A 261 0.18 -3.12 -2.38
CA ASN A 261 -0.16 -4.21 -1.47
C ASN A 261 -1.49 -3.95 -0.75
N GLY A 262 -1.71 -2.72 -0.29
CA GLY A 262 -2.97 -2.29 0.32
C GLY A 262 -4.16 -2.42 -0.65
N MET A 263 -4.00 -2.01 -1.90
CA MET A 263 -5.04 -2.17 -2.92
C MET A 263 -5.37 -3.63 -3.19
N ALA A 264 -4.36 -4.50 -3.34
CA ALA A 264 -4.57 -5.93 -3.54
C ALA A 264 -5.27 -6.59 -2.35
N ALA A 265 -4.94 -6.19 -1.13
CA ALA A 265 -5.63 -6.62 0.08
C ALA A 265 -7.08 -6.11 0.12
N SER A 266 -7.30 -4.85 -0.28
CA SER A 266 -8.62 -4.24 -0.38
C SER A 266 -9.54 -5.01 -1.31
N ASP A 267 -9.08 -5.34 -2.53
CA ASP A 267 -9.85 -6.10 -3.51
C ASP A 267 -10.32 -7.45 -2.94
N LYS A 268 -9.45 -8.14 -2.22
CA LYS A 268 -9.79 -9.42 -1.57
C LYS A 268 -10.77 -9.25 -0.41
N ILE A 269 -10.57 -8.23 0.43
CA ILE A 269 -11.46 -7.93 1.55
C ILE A 269 -12.86 -7.58 1.03
N PHE A 270 -12.97 -6.71 0.03
CA PHE A 270 -14.26 -6.37 -0.55
C PHE A 270 -14.92 -7.56 -1.24
N LYS A 271 -14.15 -8.41 -1.93
CA LYS A 271 -14.68 -9.66 -2.47
C LYS A 271 -15.29 -10.58 -1.40
N LEU A 272 -14.68 -10.64 -0.21
CA LEU A 272 -15.22 -11.37 0.94
C LEU A 272 -16.51 -10.70 1.47
N LEU A 273 -16.52 -9.37 1.58
CA LEU A 273 -17.68 -8.61 2.07
C LEU A 273 -18.86 -8.64 1.10
N ASP A 274 -18.60 -8.76 -0.19
CA ASP A 274 -19.62 -8.84 -1.25
C ASP A 274 -20.19 -10.25 -1.48
N LEU A 275 -19.72 -11.25 -0.74
CA LEU A 275 -20.29 -12.60 -0.83
C LEU A 275 -21.80 -12.57 -0.52
N PRO A 276 -22.63 -13.28 -1.30
CA PRO A 276 -24.04 -13.33 -1.05
C PRO A 276 -24.33 -13.95 0.33
N GLU A 277 -25.19 -13.29 1.09
CA GLU A 277 -25.68 -13.80 2.36
C GLU A 277 -26.90 -14.70 2.10
N GLY A 278 -27.04 -15.77 2.86
CA GLY A 278 -28.26 -16.57 2.83
C GLY A 278 -29.46 -15.76 3.38
N ASP A 279 -30.66 -16.25 3.09
CA ASP A 279 -31.88 -15.60 3.55
C ASP A 279 -31.85 -15.40 5.07
N ALA A 280 -32.30 -14.22 5.50
CA ALA A 280 -32.39 -13.90 6.91
C ALA A 280 -33.31 -14.90 7.62
N ARG A 281 -32.78 -15.61 8.60
CA ARG A 281 -33.55 -16.51 9.44
C ARG A 281 -34.40 -15.69 10.39
N THR A 282 -35.64 -15.44 10.02
CA THR A 282 -36.59 -14.58 10.75
C THR A 282 -37.66 -15.38 11.50
N ALA A 283 -37.65 -16.72 11.41
CA ALA A 283 -38.60 -17.54 12.12
C ALA A 283 -38.39 -17.46 13.63
N GLU A 284 -39.41 -17.05 14.37
CA GLU A 284 -39.43 -17.16 15.82
C GLU A 284 -39.62 -18.63 16.21
N ILE A 285 -38.69 -19.16 17.01
CA ILE A 285 -38.78 -20.48 17.54
C ILE A 285 -39.69 -20.43 18.76
N GLY A 286 -40.79 -21.20 18.73
CA GLY A 286 -41.66 -21.34 19.89
C GLY A 286 -41.00 -22.11 21.06
N THR A 287 -41.74 -22.27 22.15
CA THR A 287 -41.21 -23.02 23.33
C THR A 287 -41.10 -24.52 23.09
N ASP A 288 -41.73 -25.05 22.04
CA ASP A 288 -41.58 -26.44 21.61
C ASP A 288 -40.41 -26.57 20.65
N CYS A 289 -39.33 -27.20 21.13
CA CYS A 289 -38.06 -27.40 20.40
C CYS A 289 -37.94 -28.82 19.81
N ALA A 290 -39.05 -29.54 19.58
CA ALA A 290 -39.01 -30.81 18.85
C ALA A 290 -38.62 -30.57 17.37
N ILE A 291 -37.74 -31.40 16.82
CA ILE A 291 -37.29 -31.31 15.44
C ILE A 291 -37.75 -32.58 14.70
N ALA A 292 -38.51 -32.41 13.65
CA ALA A 292 -38.92 -33.53 12.76
C ALA A 292 -38.40 -33.25 11.35
N CYS A 293 -37.59 -34.15 10.81
CA CYS A 293 -37.17 -34.16 9.42
C CYS A 293 -37.98 -35.18 8.68
N ARG A 294 -38.58 -34.83 7.56
CA ARG A 294 -39.33 -35.73 6.66
C ARG A 294 -38.78 -35.58 5.25
N ASP A 295 -38.33 -36.68 4.68
CA ASP A 295 -37.79 -36.72 3.32
C ASP A 295 -36.74 -35.60 3.06
N LEU A 296 -35.80 -35.45 4.02
CA LEU A 296 -34.81 -34.37 3.97
C LEU A 296 -33.74 -34.68 2.92
N HIS A 297 -33.70 -33.84 1.92
CA HIS A 297 -32.68 -33.81 0.89
C HIS A 297 -31.75 -32.59 1.11
N PHE A 298 -30.45 -32.79 1.10
CA PHE A 298 -29.50 -31.71 1.26
C PHE A 298 -28.20 -31.96 0.50
N GLY A 299 -27.69 -30.94 -0.15
CA GLY A 299 -26.39 -30.95 -0.82
C GLY A 299 -25.68 -29.62 -0.62
N TYR A 300 -24.36 -29.67 -0.44
CA TYR A 300 -23.51 -28.46 -0.37
C TYR A 300 -23.28 -27.80 -1.74
N ALA A 301 -23.47 -28.56 -2.84
CA ALA A 301 -23.42 -28.10 -4.21
C ALA A 301 -24.66 -28.64 -4.95
N ALA A 302 -25.17 -27.85 -5.92
CA ALA A 302 -26.36 -28.21 -6.68
C ALA A 302 -26.27 -29.56 -7.41
N GLU A 303 -25.05 -29.99 -7.72
CA GLU A 303 -24.80 -31.24 -8.45
C GLU A 303 -24.51 -32.45 -7.57
N LYS A 304 -24.34 -32.25 -6.25
CA LYS A 304 -24.00 -33.35 -5.32
C LYS A 304 -24.84 -33.30 -4.07
N GLU A 305 -25.86 -34.12 -4.05
CA GLU A 305 -26.69 -34.36 -2.89
C GLU A 305 -25.92 -35.18 -1.85
N THR A 306 -25.93 -34.77 -0.60
CA THR A 306 -25.23 -35.42 0.51
C THR A 306 -26.18 -36.19 1.42
N LEU A 307 -27.40 -35.69 1.59
CA LEU A 307 -28.49 -36.38 2.31
C LEU A 307 -29.61 -36.68 1.36
N HIS A 308 -30.10 -37.92 1.36
CA HIS A 308 -31.10 -38.42 0.44
C HIS A 308 -32.30 -38.99 1.22
N GLY A 309 -33.42 -38.28 1.24
CA GLY A 309 -34.67 -38.75 1.80
C GLY A 309 -34.61 -39.13 3.29
N LEU A 310 -33.89 -38.34 4.09
CA LEU A 310 -33.65 -38.64 5.50
C LEU A 310 -34.87 -38.33 6.37
N ASN A 311 -35.32 -39.33 7.16
CA ASN A 311 -36.41 -39.17 8.11
C ASN A 311 -35.89 -39.31 9.54
N LEU A 312 -35.99 -38.26 10.35
CA LEU A 312 -35.51 -38.21 11.72
C LEU A 312 -36.48 -37.44 12.61
N ASP A 313 -36.68 -37.95 13.83
CA ASP A 313 -37.45 -37.27 14.86
C ASP A 313 -36.60 -37.06 16.11
N PHE A 314 -36.56 -35.82 16.58
CA PHE A 314 -35.88 -35.43 17.83
C PHE A 314 -36.93 -34.87 18.78
N PRO A 315 -37.45 -35.68 19.71
CA PRO A 315 -38.44 -35.21 20.68
C PRO A 315 -37.85 -34.13 21.60
N GLN A 316 -38.71 -33.20 22.07
CA GLN A 316 -38.30 -32.17 23.01
C GLN A 316 -37.68 -32.79 24.28
N GLY A 317 -36.55 -32.25 24.73
CA GLY A 317 -35.82 -32.71 25.92
C GLY A 317 -35.07 -34.02 25.75
N SER A 318 -35.05 -34.61 24.55
CA SER A 318 -34.25 -35.83 24.26
C SER A 318 -32.80 -35.49 23.96
N PHE A 319 -31.91 -36.42 24.31
CA PHE A 319 -30.51 -36.35 23.89
C PHE A 319 -30.29 -37.42 22.80
N THR A 320 -30.00 -36.98 21.60
CA THR A 320 -29.79 -37.86 20.43
C THR A 320 -28.39 -37.67 19.88
N ALA A 321 -27.61 -38.74 19.76
CA ALA A 321 -26.32 -38.75 19.10
C ALA A 321 -26.46 -39.14 17.64
N LEU A 322 -26.00 -38.29 16.72
CA LEU A 322 -25.83 -38.63 15.31
C LEU A 322 -24.41 -39.17 15.12
N VAL A 323 -24.32 -40.41 14.66
CA VAL A 323 -23.05 -41.08 14.35
C VAL A 323 -23.03 -41.46 12.90
N GLY A 324 -21.89 -41.28 12.21
CA GLY A 324 -21.71 -41.59 10.81
C GLY A 324 -20.31 -42.03 10.49
#